data_66098bc6082d163d944dc6bd47134fa9
#
_entry.id   66098bc6082d163d944dc6bd47134fa9
#
_cell.length_a   1.000
_cell.length_b   1.000
_cell.length_c   1.000
_cell.angle_alpha   90.00
_cell.angle_beta   90.00
_cell.angle_gamma   90.00
#
_symmetry.space_group_name_H-M   'P 1'
#
loop_
_entity.id
_entity.type
_entity.pdbx_description
1 polymer ?
#
loop_
_entity_poly.entity_id
_entity_poly.type
_entity_poly.pdbx_seq_one_letter_code
_entity_poly.pdbx_strand_id
1 'polypeptide(L)'
;RNLSIAAFFTRHLLDRYPYYNLKESNLRENQFKNASTNVLIFLNESILDLLVELYASSEENGLMISIDTNIQIEFTDIESNTRLPRNISEDDIKNEKERVVEICEKIKHISRLMNDFKITQLEEVNELKLAVLKTYNEKRARMHKNLIHNIQSDYDTYIKNTKIEVAYKELKILRGYVSMPLHLLDVSLWLAHFYERHEDEIRPGMNRTRISMIVNKDIILDKIVNFGFFYSQYFISEGNKLSDEVLKFFTKVLKVTLPTPKPLGFHARPSTLVSIIARRYEDLDLSVIVDGERFNAKSVMSAYGKTIELIG
;
A
#
# COMPACT_ATOMS: atom_id res chain seq x y z
N ARG A 1 15.91 0.96 -18.30
CA ARG A 1 14.62 0.23 -18.16
C ARG A 1 14.02 0.41 -16.75
N ASN A 2 14.71 0.02 -15.66
CA ASN A 2 14.14 0.06 -14.30
C ASN A 2 13.75 1.48 -13.88
N LEU A 3 14.63 2.47 -14.11
CA LEU A 3 14.33 3.87 -13.84
C LEU A 3 13.18 4.40 -14.71
N SER A 4 13.11 3.99 -15.99
CA SER A 4 12.01 4.39 -16.87
C SER A 4 10.66 3.83 -16.42
N ILE A 5 10.63 2.61 -15.88
CA ILE A 5 9.40 2.04 -15.31
C ILE A 5 9.02 2.77 -14.02
N ALA A 6 9.99 3.08 -13.14
CA ALA A 6 9.74 3.88 -11.96
C ALA A 6 9.22 5.29 -12.30
N ALA A 7 9.80 5.95 -13.31
CA ALA A 7 9.35 7.24 -13.81
C ALA A 7 7.91 7.18 -14.36
N PHE A 8 7.59 6.13 -15.13
CA PHE A 8 6.24 5.89 -15.63
C PHE A 8 5.21 5.80 -14.50
N PHE A 9 5.47 4.99 -13.46
CA PHE A 9 4.56 4.89 -12.33
C PHE A 9 4.48 6.18 -11.51
N THR A 10 5.58 6.91 -11.35
CA THR A 10 5.57 8.22 -10.68
C THR A 10 4.74 9.24 -11.46
N ARG A 11 4.87 9.29 -12.78
CA ARG A 11 4.05 10.14 -13.65
C ARG A 11 2.59 9.74 -13.57
N HIS A 12 2.29 8.45 -13.65
CA HIS A 12 0.94 7.92 -13.52
C HIS A 12 0.28 8.32 -12.19
N LEU A 13 1.04 8.28 -11.07
CA LEU A 13 0.57 8.75 -9.77
C LEU A 13 0.14 10.22 -9.83
N LEU A 14 0.99 11.10 -10.37
CA LEU A 14 0.69 12.53 -10.49
C LEU A 14 -0.53 12.80 -11.35
N ASP A 15 -0.66 12.09 -12.47
CA ASP A 15 -1.77 12.27 -13.42
C ASP A 15 -3.10 11.75 -12.83
N ARG A 16 -3.07 10.69 -12.00
CA ARG A 16 -4.27 10.07 -11.43
C ARG A 16 -4.69 10.61 -10.07
N TYR A 17 -3.76 11.17 -9.31
CA TYR A 17 -4.03 11.67 -7.95
C TYR A 17 -5.26 12.59 -7.85
N PRO A 18 -5.47 13.59 -8.74
CA PRO A 18 -6.64 14.48 -8.64
C PRO A 18 -7.98 13.76 -8.79
N TYR A 19 -8.02 12.64 -9.50
CA TYR A 19 -9.26 11.90 -9.77
C TYR A 19 -9.69 10.98 -8.63
N TYR A 20 -8.80 10.71 -7.67
CA TYR A 20 -9.12 9.86 -6.52
C TYR A 20 -9.91 10.59 -5.44
N ASN A 21 -9.92 11.95 -5.44
CA ASN A 21 -10.62 12.79 -4.47
C ASN A 21 -10.37 12.37 -3.03
N LEU A 22 -9.10 12.10 -2.68
CA LEU A 22 -8.71 11.65 -1.35
C LEU A 22 -9.02 12.71 -0.31
N LYS A 23 -9.35 12.28 0.91
CA LYS A 23 -9.66 13.18 2.05
C LYS A 23 -8.37 13.69 2.70
N GLU A 24 -7.51 14.36 1.93
CA GLU A 24 -6.24 14.88 2.42
C GLU A 24 -6.35 16.38 2.78
N SER A 25 -5.52 16.83 3.72
CA SER A 25 -5.33 18.26 3.93
C SER A 25 -4.51 18.86 2.78
N ASN A 26 -4.77 20.13 2.42
CA ASN A 26 -4.01 20.83 1.38
C ASN A 26 -2.49 20.77 1.62
N LEU A 27 -2.06 20.82 2.87
CA LEU A 27 -0.64 20.71 3.22
C LEU A 27 -0.09 19.34 2.83
N ARG A 28 -0.79 18.25 3.18
CA ARG A 28 -0.35 16.88 2.90
C ARG A 28 -0.38 16.59 1.41
N GLU A 29 -1.41 17.04 0.72
CA GLU A 29 -1.51 16.95 -0.74
C GLU A 29 -0.33 17.62 -1.43
N ASN A 30 0.01 18.86 -1.04
CA ASN A 30 1.14 19.60 -1.61
C ASN A 30 2.48 18.93 -1.29
N GLN A 31 2.67 18.40 -0.08
CA GLN A 31 3.86 17.63 0.28
C GLN A 31 4.04 16.42 -0.62
N PHE A 32 2.97 15.64 -0.83
CA PHE A 32 3.01 14.47 -1.69
C PHE A 32 3.29 14.83 -3.16
N LYS A 33 2.59 15.84 -3.71
CA LYS A 33 2.80 16.31 -5.09
C LYS A 33 4.23 16.80 -5.32
N ASN A 34 4.78 17.58 -4.40
CA ASN A 34 6.16 18.05 -4.46
C ASN A 34 7.15 16.89 -4.39
N ALA A 35 6.95 15.94 -3.47
CA ALA A 35 7.79 14.75 -3.37
C ALA A 35 7.77 13.94 -4.67
N SER A 36 6.58 13.70 -5.24
CA SER A 36 6.41 12.97 -6.50
C SER A 36 7.06 13.68 -7.68
N THR A 37 6.92 15.01 -7.76
CA THR A 37 7.56 15.83 -8.81
C THR A 37 9.08 15.75 -8.71
N ASN A 38 9.64 15.86 -7.51
CA ASN A 38 11.09 15.76 -7.29
C ASN A 38 11.63 14.36 -7.67
N VAL A 39 10.88 13.30 -7.38
CA VAL A 39 11.23 11.94 -7.82
C VAL A 39 11.23 11.86 -9.34
N LEU A 40 10.21 12.40 -10.00
CA LEU A 40 10.10 12.36 -11.46
C LEU A 40 11.24 13.16 -12.13
N ILE A 41 11.59 14.34 -11.61
CA ILE A 41 12.70 15.14 -12.11
C ILE A 41 14.00 14.34 -12.01
N PHE A 42 14.33 13.82 -10.81
CA PHE A 42 15.53 13.02 -10.60
C PHE A 42 15.62 11.80 -11.54
N LEU A 43 14.50 11.09 -11.73
CA LEU A 43 14.47 9.92 -12.60
C LEU A 43 14.66 10.32 -14.08
N ASN A 44 14.06 11.40 -14.53
CA ASN A 44 14.20 11.88 -15.91
C ASN A 44 15.64 12.34 -16.20
N GLU A 45 16.26 13.09 -15.29
CA GLU A 45 17.66 13.49 -15.38
C GLU A 45 18.59 12.27 -15.45
N SER A 46 18.43 11.31 -14.49
CA SER A 46 19.21 10.08 -14.50
C SER A 46 19.03 9.23 -15.76
N ILE A 47 17.83 9.18 -16.33
CA ILE A 47 17.56 8.46 -17.58
C ILE A 47 18.26 9.17 -18.76
N LEU A 48 18.19 10.49 -18.81
CA LEU A 48 18.85 11.29 -19.85
C LEU A 48 20.36 11.08 -19.83
N ASP A 49 20.98 11.20 -18.64
CA ASP A 49 22.43 11.01 -18.48
C ASP A 49 22.87 9.59 -18.90
N LEU A 50 22.07 8.56 -18.54
CA LEU A 50 22.31 7.19 -18.98
C LEU A 50 22.19 7.01 -20.50
N LEU A 51 21.26 7.72 -21.15
CA LEU A 51 21.13 7.68 -22.61
C LEU A 51 22.30 8.36 -23.30
N VAL A 52 22.74 9.52 -22.79
CA VAL A 52 23.94 10.22 -23.30
C VAL A 52 25.16 9.32 -23.20
N GLU A 53 25.36 8.67 -22.06
CA GLU A 53 26.47 7.75 -21.84
C GLU A 53 26.39 6.51 -22.74
N LEU A 54 25.19 5.96 -22.92
CA LEU A 54 24.97 4.83 -23.85
C LEU A 54 25.34 5.22 -25.29
N TYR A 55 24.97 6.44 -25.70
CA TYR A 55 25.29 6.96 -27.01
C TYR A 55 26.80 7.11 -27.21
N ALA A 56 27.48 7.77 -26.28
CA ALA A 56 28.93 7.94 -26.31
C ALA A 56 29.65 6.58 -26.35
N SER A 57 29.22 5.63 -25.51
CA SER A 57 29.79 4.28 -25.48
C SER A 57 29.55 3.51 -26.79
N SER A 58 28.44 3.74 -27.48
CA SER A 58 28.17 3.10 -28.76
C SER A 58 29.11 3.64 -29.86
N GLU A 59 29.33 4.94 -29.91
CA GLU A 59 30.28 5.58 -30.84
C GLU A 59 31.71 5.08 -30.63
N GLU A 60 32.15 5.01 -29.36
CA GLU A 60 33.47 4.46 -29.02
C GLU A 60 33.69 3.02 -29.51
N ASN A 61 32.61 2.21 -29.58
CA ASN A 61 32.63 0.85 -30.06
C ASN A 61 32.26 0.68 -31.56
N GLY A 62 32.16 1.78 -32.30
CA GLY A 62 31.85 1.77 -33.73
C GLY A 62 30.41 1.35 -34.07
N LEU A 63 29.50 1.42 -33.08
CA LEU A 63 28.09 1.15 -33.27
C LEU A 63 27.35 2.46 -33.55
N MET A 64 26.76 2.58 -34.75
CA MET A 64 25.94 3.74 -35.08
C MET A 64 24.49 3.51 -34.59
N ILE A 65 24.08 4.26 -33.57
CA ILE A 65 22.68 4.28 -33.13
C ILE A 65 21.98 5.41 -33.90
N SER A 66 21.07 5.09 -34.81
CA SER A 66 20.19 6.10 -35.40
C SER A 66 19.07 6.45 -34.42
N ILE A 67 18.98 7.70 -34.01
CA ILE A 67 17.82 8.19 -33.26
C ILE A 67 16.79 8.66 -34.28
N ASP A 68 15.69 7.94 -34.41
CA ASP A 68 14.54 8.42 -35.13
C ASP A 68 13.81 9.46 -34.29
N THR A 69 14.04 10.74 -34.60
CA THR A 69 13.41 11.86 -33.88
C THR A 69 11.95 12.11 -34.30
N ASN A 70 11.43 11.33 -35.25
CA ASN A 70 10.06 11.49 -35.76
C ASN A 70 9.04 10.54 -35.13
N ILE A 71 9.41 9.77 -34.09
CA ILE A 71 8.44 8.95 -33.36
C ILE A 71 7.54 9.89 -32.52
N GLN A 72 6.46 10.34 -33.12
CA GLN A 72 5.33 10.90 -32.38
C GLN A 72 4.58 9.74 -31.75
N ILE A 73 4.87 9.47 -30.46
CA ILE A 73 4.03 8.58 -29.68
C ILE A 73 2.82 9.40 -29.24
N GLU A 74 1.76 9.37 -30.04
CA GLU A 74 0.45 9.81 -29.60
C GLU A 74 -0.06 8.79 -28.58
N PHE A 75 0.02 9.12 -27.30
CA PHE A 75 -0.76 8.44 -26.30
C PHE A 75 -2.21 8.88 -26.50
N THR A 76 -2.96 8.15 -27.30
CA THR A 76 -4.41 8.29 -27.32
C THR A 76 -4.89 7.86 -25.94
N ASP A 77 -5.41 8.81 -25.16
CA ASP A 77 -6.22 8.51 -24.01
C ASP A 77 -7.38 7.65 -24.49
N ILE A 78 -7.28 6.35 -24.27
CA ILE A 78 -8.41 5.45 -24.50
C ILE A 78 -9.48 5.91 -23.50
N GLU A 79 -10.49 6.59 -24.01
CA GLU A 79 -11.64 7.01 -23.20
C GLU A 79 -12.12 5.82 -22.38
N SER A 80 -12.09 5.98 -21.08
CA SER A 80 -12.34 4.91 -20.10
C SER A 80 -13.78 4.36 -20.10
N ASN A 81 -14.62 4.80 -21.04
CA ASN A 81 -16.03 4.47 -21.10
C ASN A 81 -16.37 3.20 -21.91
N THR A 82 -15.42 2.63 -22.65
CA THR A 82 -15.62 1.40 -23.41
C THR A 82 -15.14 0.18 -22.63
N ARG A 83 -15.80 -0.14 -21.54
CA ARG A 83 -15.53 -1.41 -20.82
C ARG A 83 -16.46 -2.50 -21.33
N LEU A 84 -15.90 -3.71 -21.47
CA LEU A 84 -16.70 -4.91 -21.71
C LEU A 84 -17.75 -5.06 -20.61
N PRO A 85 -18.99 -5.45 -20.98
CA PRO A 85 -20.04 -5.75 -19.99
C PRO A 85 -19.51 -6.80 -18.99
N ARG A 86 -19.79 -6.59 -17.72
CA ARG A 86 -19.44 -7.59 -16.70
C ARG A 86 -20.35 -8.80 -16.85
N ASN A 87 -19.77 -9.99 -16.96
CA ASN A 87 -20.45 -11.25 -16.75
C ASN A 87 -20.58 -11.51 -15.24
N ILE A 88 -21.32 -10.66 -14.53
CA ILE A 88 -21.62 -10.85 -13.11
C ILE A 88 -22.99 -11.51 -13.03
N SER A 89 -23.09 -12.65 -12.37
CA SER A 89 -24.36 -13.35 -12.13
C SER A 89 -25.23 -12.57 -11.13
N GLU A 90 -26.55 -12.80 -11.15
CA GLU A 90 -27.48 -12.18 -10.19
C GLU A 90 -27.15 -12.57 -8.73
N ASP A 91 -26.52 -13.73 -8.51
CA ASP A 91 -26.06 -14.17 -7.19
C ASP A 91 -24.87 -13.35 -6.68
N ASP A 92 -24.01 -12.83 -7.56
CA ASP A 92 -22.91 -11.94 -7.19
C ASP A 92 -23.43 -10.59 -6.68
N ILE A 93 -24.59 -10.13 -7.15
CA ILE A 93 -25.23 -8.87 -6.73
C ILE A 93 -25.78 -8.97 -5.30
N LYS A 94 -26.27 -10.15 -4.89
CA LYS A 94 -26.81 -10.35 -3.53
C LYS A 94 -25.75 -10.18 -2.44
N ASN A 95 -24.48 -10.38 -2.78
CA ASN A 95 -23.35 -10.37 -1.86
C ASN A 95 -22.52 -9.07 -1.92
N GLU A 96 -22.95 -8.02 -2.64
CA GLU A 96 -22.18 -6.76 -2.75
C GLU A 96 -21.77 -6.18 -1.38
N LYS A 97 -22.66 -6.25 -0.38
CA LYS A 97 -22.39 -5.76 0.98
C LYS A 97 -21.31 -6.58 1.68
N GLU A 98 -21.36 -7.89 1.52
CA GLU A 98 -20.35 -8.80 2.09
C GLU A 98 -19.00 -8.58 1.43
N ARG A 99 -18.98 -8.32 0.11
CA ARG A 99 -17.76 -7.96 -0.62
C ARG A 99 -17.13 -6.65 -0.15
N VAL A 100 -17.94 -5.63 0.17
CA VAL A 100 -17.44 -4.39 0.75
C VAL A 100 -16.77 -4.67 2.11
N VAL A 101 -17.41 -5.46 2.96
CA VAL A 101 -16.85 -5.85 4.27
C VAL A 101 -15.53 -6.60 4.09
N GLU A 102 -15.49 -7.59 3.19
CA GLU A 102 -14.28 -8.37 2.89
C GLU A 102 -13.12 -7.47 2.42
N ILE A 103 -13.39 -6.53 1.52
CA ILE A 103 -12.39 -5.58 1.02
C ILE A 103 -11.88 -4.69 2.16
N CYS A 104 -12.76 -4.15 3.00
CA CYS A 104 -12.37 -3.36 4.16
C CYS A 104 -11.47 -4.15 5.12
N GLU A 105 -11.82 -5.40 5.43
CA GLU A 105 -11.00 -6.25 6.29
C GLU A 105 -9.63 -6.59 5.67
N LYS A 106 -9.55 -6.79 4.35
CA LYS A 106 -8.27 -6.96 3.63
C LYS A 106 -7.39 -5.70 3.74
N ILE A 107 -7.98 -4.51 3.60
CA ILE A 107 -7.25 -3.24 3.78
C ILE A 107 -6.72 -3.13 5.22
N LYS A 108 -7.53 -3.42 6.23
CA LYS A 108 -7.14 -3.42 7.63
C LYS A 108 -6.00 -4.41 7.90
N HIS A 109 -6.07 -5.59 7.31
CA HIS A 109 -5.01 -6.59 7.45
C HIS A 109 -3.67 -6.10 6.87
N ILE A 110 -3.67 -5.55 5.65
CA ILE A 110 -2.45 -5.03 5.03
C ILE A 110 -1.92 -3.81 5.79
N SER A 111 -2.80 -2.92 6.25
CA SER A 111 -2.39 -1.79 7.07
C SER A 111 -1.63 -2.24 8.31
N ARG A 112 -2.10 -3.28 9.00
CA ARG A 112 -1.39 -3.89 10.14
C ARG A 112 -0.03 -4.44 9.73
N LEU A 113 0.02 -5.24 8.66
CA LEU A 113 1.27 -5.79 8.15
C LEU A 113 2.32 -4.73 7.81
N MET A 114 1.89 -3.61 7.22
CA MET A 114 2.81 -2.51 6.89
C MET A 114 3.22 -1.71 8.12
N ASN A 115 2.33 -1.53 9.09
CA ASN A 115 2.61 -0.80 10.34
C ASN A 115 3.56 -1.55 11.28
N ASP A 116 3.63 -2.89 11.21
CA ASP A 116 4.58 -3.69 11.98
C ASP A 116 6.05 -3.31 11.71
N PHE A 117 6.33 -2.70 10.55
CA PHE A 117 7.68 -2.26 10.18
C PHE A 117 8.02 -0.83 10.62
N LYS A 118 7.07 -0.07 11.20
CA LYS A 118 7.26 1.31 11.68
C LYS A 118 8.07 2.16 10.72
N ILE A 119 7.59 2.30 9.48
CA ILE A 119 8.28 3.09 8.45
C ILE A 119 8.35 4.54 8.92
N THR A 120 9.55 5.00 9.24
CA THR A 120 9.87 6.39 9.52
C THR A 120 10.75 6.93 8.41
N GLN A 121 10.70 8.22 8.17
CA GLN A 121 11.65 8.86 7.27
C GLN A 121 13.04 8.79 7.89
N LEU A 122 14.04 8.45 7.07
CA LEU A 122 15.44 8.30 7.45
C LEU A 122 16.26 9.35 6.71
N GLU A 123 17.20 9.99 7.39
CA GLU A 123 18.06 11.04 6.82
C GLU A 123 19.46 10.50 6.49
N GLU A 124 19.96 9.59 7.33
CA GLU A 124 21.31 9.06 7.20
C GLU A 124 21.42 7.99 6.13
N VAL A 125 22.38 8.15 5.19
CA VAL A 125 22.61 7.24 4.06
C VAL A 125 22.85 5.80 4.50
N ASN A 126 23.64 5.60 5.56
CA ASN A 126 23.94 4.27 6.09
C ASN A 126 22.71 3.58 6.66
N GLU A 127 21.80 4.35 7.28
CA GLU A 127 20.51 3.83 7.77
C GLU A 127 19.60 3.46 6.61
N LEU A 128 19.53 4.31 5.58
CA LEU A 128 18.78 4.03 4.34
C LEU A 128 19.29 2.76 3.67
N LYS A 129 20.62 2.61 3.51
CA LYS A 129 21.25 1.41 2.94
C LYS A 129 20.87 0.17 3.73
N LEU A 130 21.02 0.21 5.05
CA LEU A 130 20.66 -0.90 5.93
C LEU A 130 19.16 -1.26 5.87
N ALA A 131 18.33 -0.23 5.84
CA ALA A 131 16.88 -0.37 5.77
C ALA A 131 16.43 -1.02 4.44
N VAL A 132 17.02 -0.61 3.31
CA VAL A 132 16.70 -1.19 2.00
C VAL A 132 17.17 -2.64 1.93
N LEU A 133 18.41 -2.94 2.33
CA LEU A 133 18.95 -4.31 2.27
C LEU A 133 18.19 -5.29 3.16
N LYS A 134 17.75 -4.87 4.35
CA LYS A 134 17.09 -5.74 5.31
C LYS A 134 15.57 -5.76 5.20
N THR A 135 14.96 -4.61 4.94
CA THR A 135 13.53 -4.42 5.13
C THR A 135 12.81 -3.96 3.86
N TYR A 136 13.29 -2.90 3.20
CA TYR A 136 12.58 -2.23 2.09
C TYR A 136 13.11 -2.66 0.72
N ASN A 137 13.41 -3.94 0.57
CA ASN A 137 13.98 -4.54 -0.62
C ASN A 137 12.94 -4.87 -1.71
N GLU A 138 13.42 -5.30 -2.87
CA GLU A 138 12.60 -5.72 -4.01
C GLU A 138 11.56 -6.76 -3.62
N LYS A 139 11.95 -7.79 -2.87
CA LYS A 139 11.06 -8.88 -2.45
C LYS A 139 9.88 -8.38 -1.63
N ARG A 140 10.14 -7.46 -0.70
CA ARG A 140 9.10 -6.86 0.14
C ARG A 140 8.17 -5.94 -0.63
N ALA A 141 8.71 -5.08 -1.49
CA ALA A 141 7.91 -4.23 -2.36
C ALA A 141 6.96 -5.06 -3.23
N ARG A 142 7.47 -6.14 -3.84
CA ARG A 142 6.68 -7.09 -4.64
C ARG A 142 5.59 -7.78 -3.84
N MET A 143 5.90 -8.24 -2.63
CA MET A 143 4.94 -8.90 -1.76
C MET A 143 3.77 -7.96 -1.40
N HIS A 144 4.06 -6.77 -0.88
CA HIS A 144 3.01 -5.80 -0.50
C HIS A 144 2.22 -5.34 -1.72
N LYS A 145 2.90 -5.06 -2.84
CA LYS A 145 2.25 -4.74 -4.11
C LYS A 145 1.22 -5.80 -4.52
N ASN A 146 1.59 -7.08 -4.48
CA ASN A 146 0.69 -8.17 -4.89
C ASN A 146 -0.54 -8.26 -3.98
N LEU A 147 -0.36 -8.08 -2.67
CA LEU A 147 -1.47 -8.07 -1.71
C LEU A 147 -2.44 -6.91 -2.00
N ILE A 148 -1.91 -5.72 -2.25
CA ILE A 148 -2.72 -4.53 -2.56
C ILE A 148 -3.39 -4.66 -3.93
N HIS A 149 -2.68 -5.23 -4.93
CA HIS A 149 -3.24 -5.50 -6.25
C HIS A 149 -4.46 -6.42 -6.16
N ASN A 150 -4.40 -7.46 -5.33
CA ASN A 150 -5.55 -8.35 -5.13
C ASN A 150 -6.77 -7.59 -4.58
N ILE A 151 -6.56 -6.67 -3.61
CA ILE A 151 -7.67 -5.84 -3.09
C ILE A 151 -8.24 -4.95 -4.20
N GLN A 152 -7.38 -4.31 -4.99
CA GLN A 152 -7.85 -3.47 -6.09
C GLN A 152 -8.61 -4.29 -7.13
N SER A 153 -8.12 -5.48 -7.46
CA SER A 153 -8.78 -6.40 -8.39
C SER A 153 -10.15 -6.82 -7.88
N ASP A 154 -10.27 -7.17 -6.59
CA ASP A 154 -11.55 -7.51 -5.97
C ASP A 154 -12.51 -6.32 -6.01
N TYR A 155 -12.03 -5.13 -5.68
CA TYR A 155 -12.84 -3.91 -5.77
C TYR A 155 -13.32 -3.66 -7.20
N ASP A 156 -12.41 -3.70 -8.18
CA ASP A 156 -12.74 -3.46 -9.59
C ASP A 156 -13.67 -4.54 -10.16
N THR A 157 -13.62 -5.76 -9.61
CA THR A 157 -14.46 -6.87 -10.02
C THR A 157 -15.86 -6.79 -9.41
N TYR A 158 -15.97 -6.56 -8.11
CA TYR A 158 -17.24 -6.76 -7.39
C TYR A 158 -17.95 -5.46 -7.01
N ILE A 159 -17.24 -4.33 -6.86
CA ILE A 159 -17.80 -3.08 -6.33
C ILE A 159 -17.91 -1.99 -7.40
N LYS A 160 -16.89 -1.86 -8.25
CA LYS A 160 -16.80 -0.79 -9.23
C LYS A 160 -18.00 -0.78 -10.20
N ASN A 161 -18.58 0.41 -10.36
CA ASN A 161 -19.76 0.66 -11.20
C ASN A 161 -21.05 -0.07 -10.76
N THR A 162 -21.12 -0.52 -9.50
CA THR A 162 -22.34 -1.08 -8.93
C THR A 162 -23.22 -0.01 -8.31
N LYS A 163 -24.47 -0.37 -7.98
CA LYS A 163 -25.40 0.52 -7.28
C LYS A 163 -24.87 0.92 -5.89
N ILE A 164 -24.16 0.03 -5.22
CA ILE A 164 -23.59 0.28 -3.90
C ILE A 164 -22.48 1.31 -3.96
N GLU A 165 -21.61 1.29 -4.98
CA GLU A 165 -20.58 2.30 -5.17
C GLU A 165 -21.18 3.70 -5.44
N VAL A 166 -22.31 3.76 -6.15
CA VAL A 166 -23.02 5.01 -6.40
C VAL A 166 -23.69 5.54 -5.13
N ALA A 167 -24.25 4.66 -4.32
CA ALA A 167 -24.92 5.00 -3.06
C ALA A 167 -23.95 5.48 -1.97
N TYR A 168 -22.73 4.94 -1.94
CA TYR A 168 -21.71 5.24 -0.92
C TYR A 168 -20.44 5.78 -1.58
N LYS A 169 -20.33 7.11 -1.65
CA LYS A 169 -19.20 7.81 -2.30
C LYS A 169 -17.84 7.48 -1.68
N GLU A 170 -17.83 7.12 -0.41
CA GLU A 170 -16.66 6.68 0.35
C GLU A 170 -15.95 5.49 -0.30
N LEU A 171 -16.67 4.63 -1.00
CA LEU A 171 -16.11 3.48 -1.68
C LEU A 171 -15.14 3.89 -2.81
N LYS A 172 -15.49 4.93 -3.58
CA LYS A 172 -14.58 5.46 -4.62
C LYS A 172 -13.30 6.04 -4.04
N ILE A 173 -13.43 6.76 -2.90
CA ILE A 173 -12.28 7.31 -2.17
C ILE A 173 -11.42 6.16 -1.62
N LEU A 174 -12.05 5.13 -1.05
CA LEU A 174 -11.37 3.95 -0.55
C LEU A 174 -10.55 3.26 -1.65
N ARG A 175 -11.11 3.13 -2.86
CA ARG A 175 -10.37 2.62 -4.01
C ARG A 175 -9.15 3.47 -4.34
N GLY A 176 -9.25 4.78 -4.21
CA GLY A 176 -8.11 5.69 -4.37
C GLY A 176 -7.00 5.39 -3.37
N TYR A 177 -7.33 5.24 -2.08
CA TYR A 177 -6.37 4.87 -1.03
C TYR A 177 -5.72 3.50 -1.24
N VAL A 178 -6.34 2.58 -1.97
CA VAL A 178 -5.73 1.31 -2.39
C VAL A 178 -4.85 1.49 -3.62
N SER A 179 -5.26 2.33 -4.58
CA SER A 179 -4.51 2.53 -5.82
C SER A 179 -3.19 3.28 -5.61
N MET A 180 -3.16 4.25 -4.70
CA MET A 180 -1.95 5.02 -4.42
C MET A 180 -0.77 4.14 -3.95
N PRO A 181 -0.90 3.32 -2.89
CA PRO A 181 0.19 2.45 -2.45
C PRO A 181 0.58 1.40 -3.49
N LEU A 182 -0.34 0.94 -4.35
CA LEU A 182 -0.02 0.01 -5.41
C LEU A 182 1.06 0.57 -6.34
N HIS A 183 0.86 1.78 -6.86
CA HIS A 183 1.81 2.40 -7.78
C HIS A 183 3.08 2.90 -7.08
N LEU A 184 3.00 3.35 -5.83
CA LEU A 184 4.17 3.70 -5.02
C LEU A 184 5.08 2.50 -4.76
N LEU A 185 4.49 1.33 -4.52
CA LEU A 185 5.25 0.09 -4.38
C LEU A 185 5.82 -0.39 -5.71
N ASP A 186 5.20 -0.08 -6.86
CA ASP A 186 5.84 -0.27 -8.16
C ASP A 186 7.08 0.60 -8.33
N VAL A 187 7.02 1.87 -7.94
CA VAL A 187 8.21 2.74 -7.92
C VAL A 187 9.31 2.14 -7.04
N SER A 188 8.98 1.80 -5.77
CA SER A 188 9.94 1.19 -4.84
C SER A 188 10.51 -0.12 -5.37
N LEU A 189 9.68 -0.97 -5.97
CA LEU A 189 10.08 -2.26 -6.54
C LEU A 189 11.17 -2.08 -7.61
N TRP A 190 10.96 -1.17 -8.56
CA TRP A 190 11.89 -1.00 -9.66
C TRP A 190 13.15 -0.23 -9.26
N LEU A 191 13.05 0.69 -8.30
CA LEU A 191 14.21 1.34 -7.71
C LEU A 191 15.04 0.38 -6.85
N ALA A 192 14.41 -0.45 -6.03
CA ALA A 192 15.10 -1.48 -5.24
C ALA A 192 15.76 -2.52 -6.16
N HIS A 193 15.06 -2.98 -7.21
CA HIS A 193 15.64 -3.86 -8.21
C HIS A 193 16.86 -3.25 -8.90
N PHE A 194 16.78 -1.95 -9.27
CA PHE A 194 17.94 -1.24 -9.82
C PHE A 194 19.10 -1.20 -8.83
N TYR A 195 18.84 -0.79 -7.57
CA TYR A 195 19.86 -0.71 -6.54
C TYR A 195 20.53 -2.06 -6.27
N GLU A 196 19.75 -3.10 -6.03
CA GLU A 196 20.25 -4.46 -5.73
C GLU A 196 21.08 -5.06 -6.88
N ARG A 197 20.79 -4.69 -8.14
CA ARG A 197 21.53 -5.17 -9.32
C ARG A 197 22.80 -4.41 -9.58
N HIS A 198 22.91 -3.19 -9.08
CA HIS A 198 24.03 -2.30 -9.32
C HIS A 198 24.78 -1.91 -8.04
N GLU A 199 24.57 -2.61 -6.92
CA GLU A 199 25.35 -2.44 -5.70
C GLU A 199 26.73 -3.10 -5.87
N ASP A 200 27.81 -2.32 -5.64
CA ASP A 200 29.18 -2.75 -5.93
C ASP A 200 29.66 -3.89 -5.04
N GLU A 201 29.13 -4.00 -3.80
CA GLU A 201 29.46 -5.08 -2.86
C GLU A 201 28.91 -6.44 -3.29
N ILE A 202 27.80 -6.46 -4.05
CA ILE A 202 27.13 -7.70 -4.44
C ILE A 202 27.67 -8.26 -5.76
N ARG A 203 28.08 -7.38 -6.68
CA ARG A 203 28.55 -7.80 -8.04
C ARG A 203 29.68 -6.93 -8.54
N PRO A 204 30.95 -7.26 -8.29
CA PRO A 204 32.10 -6.49 -8.77
C PRO A 204 32.24 -6.50 -10.30
N GLY A 205 32.50 -5.34 -10.91
CA GLY A 205 32.74 -5.19 -12.35
C GLY A 205 32.84 -3.72 -12.80
N MET A 206 33.63 -3.46 -13.87
CA MET A 206 33.90 -2.08 -14.35
C MET A 206 32.65 -1.30 -14.75
N ASN A 207 31.63 -1.94 -15.29
CA ASN A 207 30.39 -1.25 -15.73
C ASN A 207 29.56 -0.66 -14.57
N ARG A 208 29.81 -1.09 -13.34
CA ARG A 208 29.11 -0.61 -12.15
C ARG A 208 29.60 0.72 -11.67
N THR A 209 30.93 0.91 -11.66
CA THR A 209 31.53 2.17 -11.29
C THR A 209 31.01 3.28 -12.23
N ARG A 210 30.88 2.98 -13.52
CA ARG A 210 30.34 3.91 -14.52
C ARG A 210 28.88 4.29 -14.24
N ILE A 211 28.00 3.30 -13.96
CA ILE A 211 26.58 3.56 -13.60
C ILE A 211 26.48 4.35 -12.28
N SER A 212 27.30 4.04 -11.29
CA SER A 212 27.29 4.75 -10.00
C SER A 212 27.76 6.20 -10.11
N MET A 213 28.57 6.54 -11.12
CA MET A 213 28.96 7.91 -11.41
C MET A 213 27.83 8.73 -12.05
N ILE A 214 26.95 8.06 -12.79
CA ILE A 214 25.85 8.71 -13.51
C ILE A 214 24.60 8.81 -12.64
N VAL A 215 24.24 7.75 -11.93
CA VAL A 215 23.03 7.69 -11.09
C VAL A 215 23.42 7.73 -9.61
N ASN A 216 22.97 8.75 -8.90
CA ASN A 216 23.21 8.87 -7.47
C ASN A 216 22.40 7.81 -6.69
N LYS A 217 23.11 6.80 -6.18
CA LYS A 217 22.51 5.67 -5.45
C LYS A 217 21.92 6.06 -4.09
N ASP A 218 22.46 7.08 -3.44
CA ASP A 218 21.96 7.55 -2.14
C ASP A 218 20.56 8.17 -2.31
N ILE A 219 20.37 8.90 -3.41
CA ILE A 219 19.04 9.41 -3.77
C ILE A 219 18.09 8.27 -4.10
N ILE A 220 18.54 7.20 -4.77
CA ILE A 220 17.71 6.02 -5.02
C ILE A 220 17.25 5.40 -3.69
N LEU A 221 18.14 5.22 -2.72
CA LEU A 221 17.78 4.71 -1.39
C LEU A 221 16.73 5.58 -0.69
N ASP A 222 16.92 6.90 -0.71
CA ASP A 222 15.94 7.86 -0.18
C ASP A 222 14.59 7.69 -0.85
N LYS A 223 14.54 7.59 -2.19
CA LYS A 223 13.26 7.45 -2.91
C LYS A 223 12.57 6.10 -2.65
N ILE A 224 13.33 5.03 -2.43
CA ILE A 224 12.74 3.74 -2.03
C ILE A 224 12.03 3.88 -0.69
N VAL A 225 12.73 4.40 0.34
CA VAL A 225 12.24 4.44 1.72
C VAL A 225 11.30 5.61 1.95
N ASN A 226 11.81 6.85 1.76
CA ASN A 226 11.13 8.08 2.17
C ASN A 226 10.03 8.54 1.22
N PHE A 227 10.00 8.01 -0.02
CA PHE A 227 8.91 8.25 -0.95
C PHE A 227 8.04 7.00 -1.11
N GLY A 228 8.58 5.92 -1.67
CA GLY A 228 7.78 4.77 -2.06
C GLY A 228 7.12 4.05 -0.89
N PHE A 229 7.92 3.52 0.06
CA PHE A 229 7.36 2.81 1.21
C PHE A 229 6.65 3.73 2.20
N PHE A 230 7.21 4.91 2.50
CA PHE A 230 6.61 5.86 3.44
C PHE A 230 5.21 6.29 3.01
N TYR A 231 5.05 6.79 1.78
CA TYR A 231 3.73 7.19 1.30
C TYR A 231 2.79 5.99 1.06
N SER A 232 3.32 4.81 0.72
CA SER A 232 2.50 3.59 0.64
C SER A 232 1.86 3.26 1.99
N GLN A 233 2.64 3.29 3.07
CA GLN A 233 2.13 3.09 4.42
C GLN A 233 1.14 4.18 4.82
N TYR A 234 1.45 5.43 4.50
CA TYR A 234 0.57 6.55 4.77
C TYR A 234 -0.81 6.34 4.14
N PHE A 235 -0.88 6.12 2.82
CA PHE A 235 -2.17 5.98 2.14
C PHE A 235 -2.94 4.73 2.56
N ILE A 236 -2.28 3.60 2.79
CA ILE A 236 -2.99 2.41 3.28
C ILE A 236 -3.51 2.60 4.70
N SER A 237 -2.82 3.39 5.54
CA SER A 237 -3.29 3.74 6.89
C SER A 237 -4.50 4.66 6.85
N GLU A 238 -4.55 5.63 5.95
CA GLU A 238 -5.74 6.47 5.72
C GLU A 238 -6.90 5.64 5.15
N GLY A 239 -6.61 4.73 4.21
CA GLY A 239 -7.57 3.75 3.71
C GLY A 239 -8.14 2.86 4.82
N ASN A 240 -7.32 2.47 5.81
CA ASN A 240 -7.77 1.72 6.98
C ASN A 240 -8.75 2.54 7.84
N LYS A 241 -8.47 3.81 8.11
CA LYS A 241 -9.38 4.70 8.84
C LYS A 241 -10.72 4.83 8.10
N LEU A 242 -10.67 5.04 6.79
CA LEU A 242 -11.88 5.11 5.97
C LEU A 242 -12.62 3.77 5.93
N SER A 243 -11.94 2.62 5.97
CA SER A 243 -12.55 1.31 6.08
C SER A 243 -13.39 1.17 7.34
N ASP A 244 -12.91 1.69 8.48
CA ASP A 244 -13.67 1.69 9.74
C ASP A 244 -14.94 2.56 9.64
N GLU A 245 -14.90 3.67 8.89
CA GLU A 245 -16.10 4.48 8.60
C GLU A 245 -17.09 3.73 7.69
N VAL A 246 -16.58 3.13 6.61
CA VAL A 246 -17.38 2.36 5.64
C VAL A 246 -18.06 1.17 6.30
N LEU A 247 -17.35 0.43 7.14
CA LEU A 247 -17.90 -0.74 7.82
C LEU A 247 -19.14 -0.41 8.67
N LYS A 248 -19.25 0.79 9.22
CA LYS A 248 -20.44 1.21 9.99
C LYS A 248 -21.74 1.18 9.17
N PHE A 249 -21.63 1.34 7.84
CA PHE A 249 -22.82 1.27 6.95
C PHE A 249 -23.23 -0.17 6.63
N PHE A 250 -22.29 -1.12 6.72
CA PHE A 250 -22.49 -2.49 6.23
C PHE A 250 -22.51 -3.54 7.35
N THR A 251 -22.03 -3.19 8.53
CA THR A 251 -22.01 -4.11 9.69
C THR A 251 -23.06 -3.72 10.71
N LYS A 252 -23.82 -4.71 11.18
CA LYS A 252 -24.69 -4.54 12.34
C LYS A 252 -23.89 -4.86 13.59
N VAL A 253 -23.65 -3.86 14.42
CA VAL A 253 -23.10 -4.09 15.76
C VAL A 253 -24.23 -4.58 16.65
N LEU A 254 -24.18 -5.86 17.04
CA LEU A 254 -25.05 -6.40 18.09
C LEU A 254 -24.34 -6.20 19.43
N LYS A 255 -24.97 -5.42 20.31
CA LYS A 255 -24.51 -5.26 21.69
C LYS A 255 -25.46 -6.00 22.62
N VAL A 256 -24.92 -6.99 23.31
CA VAL A 256 -25.67 -7.76 24.31
C VAL A 256 -25.02 -7.53 25.67
N THR A 257 -25.81 -7.11 26.64
CA THR A 257 -25.34 -6.97 28.03
C THR A 257 -25.67 -8.25 28.78
N LEU A 258 -24.65 -8.89 29.33
CA LEU A 258 -24.76 -10.10 30.08
C LEU A 258 -24.28 -9.87 31.51
N PRO A 259 -24.86 -10.56 32.49
CA PRO A 259 -24.35 -10.48 33.88
C PRO A 259 -22.92 -11.04 33.96
N THR A 260 -22.08 -10.36 34.72
CA THR A 260 -20.72 -10.82 34.96
C THR A 260 -20.73 -12.19 35.68
N PRO A 261 -19.88 -13.14 35.25
CA PRO A 261 -19.80 -14.45 35.91
C PRO A 261 -19.50 -14.34 37.41
N LYS A 262 -20.28 -15.05 38.24
CA LYS A 262 -20.08 -15.10 39.68
C LYS A 262 -19.36 -16.40 40.10
N PRO A 263 -18.55 -16.40 41.20
CA PRO A 263 -18.29 -15.29 42.12
C PRO A 263 -17.10 -14.38 41.72
N LEU A 264 -16.24 -14.73 40.80
CA LEU A 264 -14.93 -14.09 40.55
C LEU A 264 -14.83 -13.30 39.26
N GLY A 265 -15.93 -12.97 38.58
CA GLY A 265 -15.89 -12.24 37.32
C GLY A 265 -15.22 -13.01 36.16
N PHE A 266 -14.60 -12.29 35.23
CA PHE A 266 -13.88 -12.87 34.10
C PHE A 266 -12.46 -13.33 34.48
N HIS A 267 -12.34 -14.28 35.39
CA HIS A 267 -11.08 -14.96 35.65
C HIS A 267 -10.71 -15.97 34.55
N ALA A 268 -9.59 -16.69 34.68
CA ALA A 268 -9.04 -17.56 33.61
C ALA A 268 -10.09 -18.48 32.93
N ARG A 269 -10.94 -19.15 33.71
CA ARG A 269 -11.91 -20.12 33.18
C ARG A 269 -13.00 -19.50 32.30
N PRO A 270 -13.77 -18.49 32.75
CA PRO A 270 -14.73 -17.82 31.89
C PRO A 270 -14.08 -17.14 30.67
N SER A 271 -12.93 -16.49 30.85
CA SER A 271 -12.20 -15.84 29.73
C SER A 271 -11.77 -16.86 28.68
N THR A 272 -11.31 -18.04 29.10
CA THR A 272 -10.97 -19.13 28.17
C THR A 272 -12.20 -19.62 27.39
N LEU A 273 -13.35 -19.82 28.09
CA LEU A 273 -14.59 -20.25 27.43
C LEU A 273 -15.07 -19.23 26.40
N VAL A 274 -15.07 -17.95 26.74
CA VAL A 274 -15.41 -16.87 25.80
C VAL A 274 -14.46 -16.88 24.61
N SER A 275 -13.16 -17.01 24.84
CA SER A 275 -12.16 -17.06 23.76
C SER A 275 -12.35 -18.28 22.84
N ILE A 276 -12.64 -19.45 23.39
CA ILE A 276 -12.93 -20.66 22.60
C ILE A 276 -14.17 -20.47 21.73
N ILE A 277 -15.24 -19.90 22.28
CA ILE A 277 -16.45 -19.61 21.52
C ILE A 277 -16.19 -18.55 20.47
N ALA A 278 -15.52 -17.44 20.84
CA ALA A 278 -15.24 -16.34 19.92
C ALA A 278 -14.34 -16.77 18.73
N ARG A 279 -13.41 -17.69 18.95
CA ARG A 279 -12.56 -18.24 17.87
C ARG A 279 -13.32 -19.08 16.86
N ARG A 280 -14.51 -19.63 17.20
CA ARG A 280 -15.35 -20.32 16.21
C ARG A 280 -15.96 -19.38 15.18
N TYR A 281 -15.97 -18.09 15.45
CA TYR A 281 -16.47 -17.04 14.58
C TYR A 281 -15.30 -16.20 14.07
N GLU A 282 -14.43 -16.83 13.26
CA GLU A 282 -13.17 -16.24 12.79
C GLU A 282 -13.40 -14.93 12.01
N ASP A 283 -14.49 -14.86 11.27
CA ASP A 283 -14.83 -13.73 10.41
C ASP A 283 -15.50 -12.55 11.15
N LEU A 284 -15.84 -12.71 12.44
CA LEU A 284 -16.49 -11.66 13.23
C LEU A 284 -15.52 -10.94 14.13
N ASP A 285 -15.59 -9.61 14.18
CA ASP A 285 -14.91 -8.81 15.24
C ASP A 285 -15.72 -8.87 16.52
N LEU A 286 -15.34 -9.78 17.41
CA LEU A 286 -15.98 -10.00 18.69
C LEU A 286 -15.19 -9.34 19.80
N SER A 287 -15.85 -8.47 20.55
CA SER A 287 -15.25 -7.77 21.67
C SER A 287 -16.09 -7.93 22.94
N VAL A 288 -15.42 -8.00 24.08
CA VAL A 288 -16.02 -7.91 25.41
C VAL A 288 -15.75 -6.51 25.93
N ILE A 289 -16.78 -5.83 26.44
CA ILE A 289 -16.65 -4.53 27.08
C ILE A 289 -16.89 -4.74 28.58
N VAL A 290 -15.90 -4.37 29.38
CA VAL A 290 -15.98 -4.41 30.84
C VAL A 290 -15.60 -3.03 31.37
N ASP A 291 -16.45 -2.42 32.20
CA ASP A 291 -16.23 -1.09 32.77
C ASP A 291 -15.87 0.01 31.75
N GLY A 292 -16.45 -0.09 30.53
CA GLY A 292 -16.24 0.87 29.44
C GLY A 292 -15.00 0.58 28.59
N GLU A 293 -14.15 -0.35 28.95
CA GLU A 293 -13.00 -0.75 28.15
C GLU A 293 -13.31 -1.95 27.25
N ARG A 294 -12.74 -1.91 26.03
CA ARG A 294 -12.97 -2.90 24.97
C ARG A 294 -11.82 -3.88 24.88
N PHE A 295 -12.11 -5.17 24.95
CA PHE A 295 -11.14 -6.27 24.85
C PHE A 295 -11.49 -7.19 23.69
N ASN A 296 -10.48 -7.73 23.01
CA ASN A 296 -10.68 -8.74 21.98
C ASN A 296 -11.16 -10.05 22.61
N ALA A 297 -12.40 -10.47 22.29
CA ALA A 297 -12.99 -11.69 22.84
C ALA A 297 -12.24 -12.97 22.45
N LYS A 298 -11.46 -12.96 21.36
CA LYS A 298 -10.65 -14.10 20.90
C LYS A 298 -9.35 -14.30 21.72
N SER A 299 -8.98 -13.31 22.56
CA SER A 299 -7.78 -13.35 23.37
C SER A 299 -8.12 -13.55 24.84
N VAL A 300 -7.69 -14.67 25.42
CA VAL A 300 -7.87 -14.97 26.86
C VAL A 300 -7.20 -13.92 27.74
N MET A 301 -5.99 -13.46 27.35
CA MET A 301 -5.15 -12.57 28.15
C MET A 301 -5.65 -11.13 28.19
N SER A 302 -6.33 -10.67 27.15
CA SER A 302 -6.79 -9.28 27.11
C SER A 302 -7.94 -9.00 28.10
N ALA A 303 -8.77 -9.97 28.42
CA ALA A 303 -9.83 -9.85 29.42
C ALA A 303 -9.36 -10.22 30.86
N TYR A 304 -8.31 -11.04 30.97
CA TYR A 304 -7.80 -11.53 32.28
C TYR A 304 -7.05 -10.46 33.07
N GLY A 305 -6.30 -9.60 32.38
CA GLY A 305 -5.42 -8.62 33.04
C GLY A 305 -6.13 -7.56 33.89
N LYS A 306 -7.45 -7.37 33.73
CA LYS A 306 -8.21 -6.35 34.47
C LYS A 306 -9.17 -6.91 35.52
N THR A 307 -9.48 -8.19 35.48
CA THR A 307 -10.28 -8.83 36.54
C THR A 307 -9.49 -8.95 37.87
N ILE A 308 -8.15 -8.85 37.80
CA ILE A 308 -7.26 -8.92 38.98
C ILE A 308 -7.16 -7.58 39.71
N GLU A 309 -7.29 -6.45 39.02
CA GLU A 309 -7.30 -5.12 39.65
C GLU A 309 -8.58 -4.83 40.44
N LEU A 310 -9.67 -5.56 40.18
CA LEU A 310 -10.96 -5.42 40.88
C LEU A 310 -11.09 -6.33 42.13
N ILE A 311 -10.10 -7.18 42.40
CA ILE A 311 -10.09 -8.12 43.55
C ILE A 311 -9.04 -7.72 44.58
N GLY A 312 -8.27 -6.65 44.36
CA GLY A 312 -7.23 -6.15 45.27
C GLY A 312 -7.73 -5.06 46.23
#